data_661afdbfe82f28cca138107af3c8ce9c
#
_entry.id   661afdbfe82f28cca138107af3c8ce9c
#
_cell.length_a   1.000
_cell.length_b   1.000
_cell.length_c   1.000
_cell.angle_alpha   90.00
_cell.angle_beta   90.00
_cell.angle_gamma   90.00
#
_symmetry.space_group_name_H-M   'P 1'
#
loop_
_entity.id
_entity.type
_entity.pdbx_description
1 polymer ?
#
loop_
_entity_poly.entity_id
_entity_poly.type
_entity_poly.pdbx_seq_one_letter_code
_entity_poly.pdbx_strand_id
1 'polypeptide(L)'
;MVAETIAKYGRLDVLVYNSGAIWWASVAKSPMKRFQLMQRVNVEGLYGVVQACLPHFEQSDGTWRGRIIIVSPPIYSRFFRGKTAYAMGKVGMSVLTKGLAMDFQREGKSEMAVTSIWPATAVQSAATQNMAQEDAKDLRTANVFSDAVLQMIKAPVEEVNGELLLDEDFLRMKGVSDFEKYNLVEGSRPRRIMPAVFPDLRVKEQDDEGRRVDSTKLGASRL
;
A
#
# COMPACT_ATOMS: atom_id res chain seq x y z
N MET A 1 -2.95 20.67 4.61
CA MET A 1 -3.19 19.42 5.37
C MET A 1 -1.98 19.03 6.22
N VAL A 2 -0.79 18.66 5.69
CA VAL A 2 0.39 18.30 6.52
C VAL A 2 0.75 19.42 7.49
N ALA A 3 0.98 20.65 6.99
CA ALA A 3 1.30 21.80 7.82
C ALA A 3 0.27 22.09 8.93
N GLU A 4 -1.01 21.92 8.66
CA GLU A 4 -2.09 22.09 9.64
C GLU A 4 -2.06 21.00 10.72
N THR A 5 -1.75 19.75 10.32
CA THR A 5 -1.58 18.62 11.26
C THR A 5 -0.43 18.93 12.22
N ILE A 6 0.72 19.34 11.68
CA ILE A 6 1.89 19.69 12.50
C ILE A 6 1.59 20.89 13.40
N ALA A 7 0.95 21.94 12.87
CA ALA A 7 0.58 23.11 13.66
C ALA A 7 -0.36 22.76 14.82
N LYS A 8 -1.24 21.77 14.63
CA LYS A 8 -2.23 21.38 15.63
C LYS A 8 -1.69 20.37 16.67
N TYR A 9 -0.88 19.40 16.22
CA TYR A 9 -0.48 18.24 17.06
C TYR A 9 1.01 18.20 17.35
N GLY A 10 1.83 19.04 16.70
CA GLY A 10 3.28 19.14 16.90
C GLY A 10 4.09 17.97 16.31
N ARG A 11 3.42 16.92 15.80
CA ARG A 11 4.07 15.70 15.33
C ARG A 11 3.25 14.96 14.27
N LEU A 12 3.91 14.08 13.54
CA LEU A 12 3.30 13.09 12.63
C LEU A 12 3.88 11.71 12.95
N ASP A 13 3.03 10.73 13.23
CA ASP A 13 3.44 9.36 13.57
C ASP A 13 3.04 8.36 12.50
N VAL A 14 1.89 8.60 11.87
CA VAL A 14 1.28 7.65 10.92
C VAL A 14 0.76 8.41 9.71
N LEU A 15 1.11 7.91 8.53
CA LEU A 15 0.47 8.28 7.26
C LEU A 15 -0.28 7.07 6.71
N VAL A 16 -1.59 7.21 6.49
CA VAL A 16 -2.38 6.21 5.75
C VAL A 16 -2.81 6.81 4.42
N TYR A 17 -2.23 6.33 3.32
CA TYR A 17 -2.63 6.73 1.98
C TYR A 17 -3.66 5.76 1.42
N ASN A 18 -4.93 6.10 1.64
CA ASN A 18 -6.10 5.33 1.18
C ASN A 18 -6.73 5.91 -0.09
N SER A 19 -6.32 7.11 -0.52
CA SER A 19 -6.85 7.74 -1.71
C SER A 19 -6.58 6.91 -2.97
N GLY A 20 -7.55 6.87 -3.88
CA GLY A 20 -7.38 6.12 -5.11
C GLY A 20 -8.44 6.47 -6.15
N ALA A 21 -8.06 6.45 -7.42
CA ALA A 21 -8.94 6.52 -8.56
C ALA A 21 -8.98 5.15 -9.25
N ILE A 22 -10.15 4.76 -9.73
CA ILE A 22 -10.40 3.45 -10.31
C ILE A 22 -11.11 3.58 -11.67
N TRP A 23 -10.63 2.83 -12.65
CA TRP A 23 -11.27 2.59 -13.93
C TRP A 23 -10.82 1.26 -14.49
N TRP A 24 -11.74 0.31 -14.60
CA TRP A 24 -11.44 -1.02 -15.12
C TRP A 24 -11.91 -1.14 -16.57
N ALA A 25 -10.95 -1.24 -17.47
CA ALA A 25 -11.18 -1.49 -18.89
C ALA A 25 -9.89 -2.00 -19.53
N SER A 26 -10.02 -2.64 -20.70
CA SER A 26 -8.87 -2.94 -21.54
C SER A 26 -8.18 -1.66 -22.00
N VAL A 27 -6.94 -1.76 -22.46
CA VAL A 27 -6.16 -0.61 -22.95
C VAL A 27 -6.93 0.12 -24.06
N ALA A 28 -7.47 -0.63 -25.04
CA ALA A 28 -8.24 -0.06 -26.13
C ALA A 28 -9.52 0.69 -25.73
N LYS A 29 -10.10 0.35 -24.56
CA LYS A 29 -11.33 0.94 -24.05
C LYS A 29 -11.11 1.94 -22.91
N SER A 30 -9.87 2.19 -22.52
CA SER A 30 -9.53 3.14 -21.45
C SER A 30 -9.26 4.53 -22.04
N PRO A 31 -10.17 5.51 -21.88
CA PRO A 31 -9.91 6.87 -22.33
C PRO A 31 -8.67 7.45 -21.63
N MET A 32 -7.83 8.19 -22.36
CA MET A 32 -6.62 8.81 -21.82
C MET A 32 -6.92 9.69 -20.58
N LYS A 33 -8.04 10.39 -20.56
CA LYS A 33 -8.49 11.18 -19.40
C LYS A 33 -8.63 10.34 -18.13
N ARG A 34 -9.14 9.10 -18.24
CA ARG A 34 -9.27 8.18 -17.11
C ARG A 34 -7.91 7.64 -16.66
N PHE A 35 -7.05 7.30 -17.62
CA PHE A 35 -5.68 6.92 -17.33
C PHE A 35 -4.94 8.03 -16.57
N GLN A 36 -4.95 9.25 -17.08
CA GLN A 36 -4.31 10.41 -16.45
C GLN A 36 -4.83 10.66 -15.04
N LEU A 37 -6.16 10.58 -14.81
CA LEU A 37 -6.73 10.73 -13.48
C LEU A 37 -6.18 9.67 -12.51
N MET A 38 -6.12 8.40 -12.95
CA MET A 38 -5.58 7.33 -12.10
C MET A 38 -4.09 7.54 -11.78
N GLN A 39 -3.28 7.97 -12.76
CA GLN A 39 -1.87 8.25 -12.49
C GLN A 39 -1.70 9.44 -11.53
N ARG A 40 -2.45 10.51 -11.75
CA ARG A 40 -2.41 11.69 -10.88
C ARG A 40 -2.80 11.39 -9.44
N VAL A 41 -3.87 10.62 -9.22
CA VAL A 41 -4.33 10.31 -7.86
C VAL A 41 -3.47 9.20 -7.23
N ASN A 42 -3.25 8.08 -7.96
CA ASN A 42 -2.64 6.90 -7.36
C ASN A 42 -1.11 7.05 -7.21
N VAL A 43 -0.42 7.57 -8.21
CA VAL A 43 1.05 7.63 -8.23
C VAL A 43 1.56 8.99 -7.79
N GLU A 44 1.21 10.05 -8.54
CA GLU A 44 1.68 11.41 -8.29
C GLU A 44 1.21 11.92 -6.91
N GLY A 45 -0.07 11.71 -6.59
CA GLY A 45 -0.63 12.10 -5.30
C GLY A 45 0.01 11.36 -4.12
N LEU A 46 0.24 10.05 -4.25
CA LEU A 46 0.96 9.29 -3.22
C LEU A 46 2.38 9.83 -3.02
N TYR A 47 3.13 9.96 -4.13
CA TYR A 47 4.52 10.42 -4.07
C TYR A 47 4.64 11.79 -3.40
N GLY A 48 3.80 12.75 -3.83
CA GLY A 48 3.79 14.11 -3.26
C GLY A 48 3.40 14.15 -1.79
N VAL A 49 2.41 13.34 -1.37
CA VAL A 49 2.01 13.27 0.05
C VAL A 49 3.11 12.63 0.90
N VAL A 50 3.71 11.53 0.44
CA VAL A 50 4.84 10.90 1.15
C VAL A 50 6.00 11.88 1.27
N GLN A 51 6.42 12.53 0.17
CA GLN A 51 7.49 13.51 0.17
C GLN A 51 7.23 14.67 1.16
N ALA A 52 5.99 15.16 1.22
CA ALA A 52 5.60 16.21 2.15
C ALA A 52 5.56 15.75 3.62
N CYS A 53 5.32 14.47 3.87
CA CYS A 53 5.24 13.92 5.23
C CYS A 53 6.62 13.51 5.78
N LEU A 54 7.53 13.03 4.92
CA LEU A 54 8.81 12.45 5.33
C LEU A 54 9.60 13.30 6.33
N PRO A 55 9.80 14.64 6.15
CA PRO A 55 10.57 15.44 7.10
C PRO A 55 9.97 15.46 8.53
N HIS A 56 8.68 15.21 8.65
CA HIS A 56 7.97 15.27 9.93
C HIS A 56 8.00 13.97 10.74
N PHE A 57 8.64 12.93 10.23
CA PHE A 57 8.92 11.70 10.99
C PHE A 57 10.25 11.76 11.74
N GLU A 58 11.07 12.79 11.48
CA GLU A 58 12.27 13.04 12.26
C GLU A 58 11.89 13.66 13.61
N GLN A 59 12.35 13.04 14.69
CA GLN A 59 12.10 13.48 16.06
C GLN A 59 13.13 14.56 16.46
N SER A 60 12.87 15.26 17.56
CA SER A 60 13.75 16.31 18.08
C SER A 60 15.15 15.84 18.48
N ASP A 61 15.31 14.54 18.73
CA ASP A 61 16.60 13.89 19.04
C ASP A 61 17.32 13.38 17.78
N GLY A 62 16.80 13.65 16.60
CA GLY A 62 17.37 13.20 15.31
C GLY A 62 17.01 11.75 14.94
N THR A 63 16.24 11.04 15.76
CA THR A 63 15.74 9.72 15.38
C THR A 63 14.58 9.83 14.41
N TRP A 64 14.43 8.83 13.54
CA TRP A 64 13.34 8.75 12.59
C TRP A 64 12.37 7.66 13.01
N ARG A 65 11.11 8.04 13.27
CA ARG A 65 10.10 7.11 13.73
C ARG A 65 8.77 7.36 13.05
N GLY A 66 8.19 6.34 12.41
CA GLY A 66 6.88 6.48 11.78
C GLY A 66 6.40 5.24 11.05
N ARG A 67 5.13 5.28 10.67
CA ARG A 67 4.46 4.24 9.90
C ARG A 67 3.78 4.86 8.69
N ILE A 68 4.07 4.33 7.51
CA ILE A 68 3.42 4.71 6.26
C ILE A 68 2.66 3.48 5.76
N ILE A 69 1.34 3.58 5.69
CA ILE A 69 0.47 2.52 5.17
C ILE A 69 -0.09 2.96 3.82
N ILE A 70 0.12 2.14 2.80
CA ILE A 70 -0.29 2.43 1.42
C ILE A 70 -1.31 1.39 0.97
N VAL A 71 -2.47 1.82 0.48
CA VAL A 71 -3.48 0.90 -0.05
C VAL A 71 -3.13 0.53 -1.49
N SER A 72 -2.28 -0.50 -1.64
CA SER A 72 -1.84 -1.03 -2.93
C SER A 72 -1.63 -2.55 -2.89
N PRO A 73 -1.81 -3.25 -4.05
CA PRO A 73 -1.81 -4.71 -4.10
C PRO A 73 -0.39 -5.30 -4.08
N PRO A 74 -0.25 -6.56 -3.67
CA PRO A 74 0.93 -7.35 -4.02
C PRO A 74 1.18 -7.36 -5.54
N ILE A 75 2.45 -7.44 -5.95
CA ILE A 75 2.84 -7.44 -7.36
C ILE A 75 2.71 -8.86 -7.92
N TYR A 76 1.76 -9.07 -8.83
CA TYR A 76 1.57 -10.35 -9.52
C TYR A 76 0.80 -10.18 -10.83
N SER A 77 1.08 -11.02 -11.82
CA SER A 77 0.65 -10.82 -13.20
C SER A 77 -0.88 -10.87 -13.41
N ARG A 78 -1.61 -11.74 -12.70
CA ARG A 78 -3.08 -11.82 -12.84
C ARG A 78 -3.81 -10.55 -12.47
N PHE A 79 -3.21 -9.70 -11.63
CA PHE A 79 -3.78 -8.40 -11.26
C PHE A 79 -3.95 -7.48 -12.46
N PHE A 80 -3.11 -7.62 -13.49
CA PHE A 80 -3.10 -6.73 -14.66
C PHE A 80 -4.25 -6.97 -15.63
N ARG A 81 -4.76 -8.19 -15.66
CA ARG A 81 -5.73 -8.64 -16.67
C ARG A 81 -7.03 -7.84 -16.61
N GLY A 82 -7.38 -7.22 -17.76
CA GLY A 82 -8.62 -6.45 -17.92
C GLY A 82 -8.65 -5.08 -17.24
N LYS A 83 -7.53 -4.66 -16.64
CA LYS A 83 -7.42 -3.39 -15.91
C LYS A 83 -6.01 -2.81 -15.92
N THR A 84 -5.31 -2.95 -17.04
CA THR A 84 -3.89 -2.59 -17.19
C THR A 84 -3.61 -1.15 -16.73
N ALA A 85 -4.40 -0.18 -17.18
CA ALA A 85 -4.23 1.23 -16.82
C ALA A 85 -4.34 1.47 -15.31
N TYR A 86 -5.29 0.81 -14.64
CA TYR A 86 -5.44 0.85 -13.19
C TYR A 86 -4.27 0.15 -12.47
N ALA A 87 -3.87 -1.02 -13.00
CA ALA A 87 -2.77 -1.79 -12.43
C ALA A 87 -1.44 -1.05 -12.50
N MET A 88 -1.15 -0.31 -13.58
CA MET A 88 0.04 0.55 -13.68
C MET A 88 0.14 1.52 -12.50
N GLY A 89 -0.95 2.20 -12.16
CA GLY A 89 -0.98 3.11 -11.01
C GLY A 89 -0.85 2.37 -9.68
N LYS A 90 -1.67 1.33 -9.46
CA LYS A 90 -1.71 0.61 -8.18
C LYS A 90 -0.42 -0.18 -7.90
N VAL A 91 0.17 -0.82 -8.90
CA VAL A 91 1.47 -1.50 -8.76
C VAL A 91 2.61 -0.49 -8.59
N GLY A 92 2.53 0.67 -9.25
CA GLY A 92 3.46 1.79 -9.02
C GLY A 92 3.50 2.24 -7.56
N MET A 93 2.34 2.25 -6.86
CA MET A 93 2.30 2.52 -5.41
C MET A 93 3.04 1.43 -4.61
N SER A 94 2.95 0.17 -5.02
CA SER A 94 3.66 -0.96 -4.39
C SER A 94 5.16 -0.91 -4.66
N VAL A 95 5.57 -0.41 -5.83
CA VAL A 95 6.99 -0.13 -6.13
C VAL A 95 7.54 0.93 -5.18
N LEU A 96 6.78 2.00 -4.91
CA LEU A 96 7.17 3.01 -3.91
C LEU A 96 7.35 2.39 -2.53
N THR A 97 6.45 1.48 -2.12
CA THR A 97 6.59 0.76 -0.83
C THR A 97 7.93 0.01 -0.75
N LYS A 98 8.28 -0.73 -1.79
CA LYS A 98 9.55 -1.49 -1.83
C LYS A 98 10.77 -0.55 -1.84
N GLY A 99 10.77 0.45 -2.73
CA GLY A 99 11.89 1.39 -2.86
C GLY A 99 12.13 2.20 -1.60
N LEU A 100 11.08 2.79 -1.03
CA LEU A 100 11.20 3.61 0.18
C LEU A 100 11.65 2.79 1.41
N ALA A 101 11.22 1.52 1.50
CA ALA A 101 11.68 0.62 2.57
C ALA A 101 13.19 0.35 2.47
N MET A 102 13.71 0.20 1.26
CA MET A 102 15.16 0.05 1.02
C MET A 102 15.91 1.35 1.37
N ASP A 103 15.34 2.51 1.04
CA ASP A 103 15.93 3.80 1.41
C ASP A 103 16.02 3.94 2.94
N PHE A 104 14.98 3.57 3.68
CA PHE A 104 15.02 3.59 5.15
C PHE A 104 16.14 2.71 5.71
N GLN A 105 16.33 1.50 5.15
CA GLN A 105 17.41 0.61 5.57
C GLN A 105 18.79 1.20 5.27
N ARG A 106 18.99 1.74 4.06
CA ARG A 106 20.27 2.35 3.64
C ARG A 106 20.63 3.60 4.45
N GLU A 107 19.64 4.36 4.85
CA GLU A 107 19.79 5.60 5.63
C GLU A 107 19.80 5.37 7.14
N GLY A 108 19.73 4.11 7.61
CA GLY A 108 19.75 3.76 9.02
C GLY A 108 18.49 4.17 9.80
N LYS A 109 17.37 4.40 9.12
CA LYS A 109 16.09 4.80 9.72
C LYS A 109 15.33 3.59 10.27
N SER A 110 15.92 2.91 11.24
CA SER A 110 15.47 1.59 11.73
C SER A 110 14.09 1.56 12.39
N GLU A 111 13.54 2.71 12.84
CA GLU A 111 12.21 2.79 13.43
C GLU A 111 11.13 3.28 12.44
N MET A 112 11.51 3.47 11.16
CA MET A 112 10.58 3.75 10.08
C MET A 112 10.09 2.48 9.41
N ALA A 113 8.80 2.42 9.07
CA ALA A 113 8.29 1.39 8.17
C ALA A 113 7.29 1.94 7.17
N VAL A 114 7.36 1.44 5.95
CA VAL A 114 6.37 1.62 4.90
C VAL A 114 5.81 0.25 4.48
N THR A 115 4.49 0.13 4.47
CA THR A 115 3.80 -1.15 4.23
C THR A 115 2.66 -0.94 3.26
N SER A 116 2.50 -1.84 2.30
CA SER A 116 1.29 -1.91 1.48
C SER A 116 0.27 -2.86 2.09
N ILE A 117 -1.00 -2.50 1.99
CA ILE A 117 -2.13 -3.35 2.39
C ILE A 117 -3.14 -3.46 1.25
N TRP A 118 -3.69 -4.67 1.06
CA TRP A 118 -4.73 -4.93 0.08
C TRP A 118 -5.75 -5.93 0.61
N PRO A 119 -7.05 -5.85 0.25
CA PRO A 119 -8.04 -6.81 0.71
C PRO A 119 -7.85 -8.20 0.09
N ALA A 120 -7.82 -9.24 0.92
CA ALA A 120 -7.79 -10.64 0.50
C ALA A 120 -9.14 -11.07 -0.10
N THR A 121 -10.21 -10.56 0.48
CA THR A 121 -11.62 -10.73 0.09
C THR A 121 -12.20 -9.35 -0.22
N ALA A 122 -13.19 -9.27 -1.08
CA ALA A 122 -13.82 -7.99 -1.40
C ALA A 122 -14.40 -7.32 -0.14
N VAL A 123 -14.20 -6.01 0.00
CA VAL A 123 -14.62 -5.22 1.17
C VAL A 123 -15.68 -4.21 0.74
N GLN A 124 -16.69 -4.02 1.57
CA GLN A 124 -17.68 -2.97 1.39
C GLN A 124 -17.01 -1.59 1.34
N SER A 125 -17.17 -0.90 0.22
CA SER A 125 -16.50 0.37 -0.05
C SER A 125 -17.19 1.11 -1.19
N ALA A 126 -16.78 2.34 -1.49
CA ALA A 126 -17.24 3.05 -2.68
C ALA A 126 -17.00 2.28 -4.00
N ALA A 127 -15.98 1.43 -4.05
CA ALA A 127 -15.69 0.60 -5.23
C ALA A 127 -16.70 -0.55 -5.42
N THR A 128 -17.38 -0.97 -4.35
CA THR A 128 -18.33 -2.10 -4.35
C THR A 128 -19.80 -1.66 -4.19
N GLN A 129 -20.08 -0.36 -4.05
CA GLN A 129 -21.42 0.15 -3.81
C GLN A 129 -22.43 -0.14 -4.95
N ASN A 130 -21.94 -0.38 -6.16
CA ASN A 130 -22.77 -0.69 -7.33
C ASN A 130 -22.85 -2.20 -7.61
N MET A 131 -22.36 -3.05 -6.71
CA MET A 131 -22.53 -4.51 -6.82
C MET A 131 -24.00 -4.87 -6.60
N ALA A 132 -24.47 -5.94 -7.25
CA ALA A 132 -25.81 -6.46 -7.02
C ALA A 132 -26.00 -6.86 -5.56
N GLN A 133 -27.22 -6.75 -5.04
CA GLN A 133 -27.53 -7.09 -3.64
C GLN A 133 -27.20 -8.56 -3.31
N GLU A 134 -27.35 -9.45 -4.28
CA GLU A 134 -26.98 -10.86 -4.17
C GLU A 134 -25.47 -11.10 -3.98
N ASP A 135 -24.62 -10.16 -4.42
CA ASP A 135 -23.18 -10.22 -4.27
C ASP A 135 -22.71 -9.76 -2.88
N ALA A 136 -23.58 -9.15 -2.07
CA ALA A 136 -23.26 -8.67 -0.73
C ALA A 136 -22.73 -9.80 0.19
N LYS A 137 -23.16 -11.04 -0.05
CA LYS A 137 -22.66 -12.24 0.66
C LYS A 137 -21.16 -12.54 0.44
N ASP A 138 -20.59 -11.99 -0.63
CA ASP A 138 -19.16 -12.12 -0.95
C ASP A 138 -18.33 -10.94 -0.41
N LEU A 139 -18.94 -10.04 0.39
CA LEU A 139 -18.26 -8.89 0.95
C LEU A 139 -17.95 -9.05 2.45
N ARG A 140 -16.80 -8.50 2.83
CA ARG A 140 -16.46 -8.17 4.22
C ARG A 140 -16.87 -6.73 4.55
N THR A 141 -17.12 -6.47 5.82
CA THR A 141 -17.20 -5.09 6.33
C THR A 141 -15.83 -4.42 6.32
N ALA A 142 -15.78 -3.10 6.32
CA ALA A 142 -14.51 -2.34 6.35
C ALA A 142 -13.68 -2.60 7.63
N ASN A 143 -14.28 -3.17 8.67
CA ASN A 143 -13.60 -3.44 9.94
C ASN A 143 -12.42 -4.39 9.80
N VAL A 144 -12.48 -5.40 8.90
CA VAL A 144 -11.35 -6.30 8.65
C VAL A 144 -10.12 -5.51 8.22
N PHE A 145 -10.32 -4.54 7.35
CA PHE A 145 -9.24 -3.69 6.82
C PHE A 145 -8.70 -2.73 7.90
N SER A 146 -9.59 -2.12 8.69
CA SER A 146 -9.22 -1.23 9.80
C SER A 146 -8.42 -1.95 10.87
N ASP A 147 -8.85 -3.14 11.26
CA ASP A 147 -8.15 -3.96 12.26
C ASP A 147 -6.76 -4.38 11.75
N ALA A 148 -6.64 -4.74 10.47
CA ALA A 148 -5.34 -5.06 9.87
C ALA A 148 -4.41 -3.84 9.85
N VAL A 149 -4.90 -2.66 9.46
CA VAL A 149 -4.12 -1.40 9.50
C VAL A 149 -3.65 -1.12 10.93
N LEU A 150 -4.51 -1.25 11.92
CA LEU A 150 -4.14 -1.04 13.33
C LEU A 150 -3.05 -2.01 13.79
N GLN A 151 -3.15 -3.29 13.41
CA GLN A 151 -2.11 -4.28 13.72
C GLN A 151 -0.78 -3.98 13.02
N MET A 152 -0.81 -3.51 11.77
CA MET A 152 0.40 -3.11 11.03
C MET A 152 1.09 -1.91 11.67
N ILE A 153 0.33 -0.92 12.14
CA ILE A 153 0.88 0.26 12.85
C ILE A 153 1.61 -0.17 14.14
N LYS A 154 1.09 -1.18 14.84
CA LYS A 154 1.65 -1.69 16.09
C LYS A 154 2.75 -2.73 15.91
N ALA A 155 2.90 -3.28 14.73
CA ALA A 155 3.86 -4.35 14.47
C ALA A 155 5.31 -3.87 14.54
N PRO A 156 6.26 -4.75 14.90
CA PRO A 156 7.69 -4.50 14.73
C PRO A 156 8.03 -4.11 13.29
N VAL A 157 9.03 -3.23 13.12
CA VAL A 157 9.44 -2.72 11.80
C VAL A 157 9.83 -3.84 10.85
N GLU A 158 10.57 -4.82 11.34
CA GLU A 158 11.08 -5.97 10.59
C GLU A 158 9.98 -6.87 10.02
N GLU A 159 8.78 -6.83 10.60
CA GLU A 159 7.64 -7.62 10.11
C GLU A 159 6.87 -6.92 8.96
N VAL A 160 6.99 -5.60 8.86
CA VAL A 160 6.10 -4.83 7.99
C VAL A 160 6.81 -3.90 7.01
N ASN A 161 8.09 -3.55 7.24
CA ASN A 161 8.80 -2.62 6.37
C ASN A 161 9.04 -3.22 4.98
N GLY A 162 8.51 -2.59 3.96
CA GLY A 162 8.60 -3.05 2.57
C GLY A 162 7.68 -4.21 2.22
N GLU A 163 6.82 -4.65 3.14
CA GLU A 163 5.93 -5.77 2.88
C GLU A 163 4.65 -5.35 2.13
N LEU A 164 4.17 -6.27 1.27
CA LEU A 164 2.96 -6.11 0.48
C LEU A 164 1.93 -7.12 0.99
N LEU A 165 1.18 -6.72 2.01
CA LEU A 165 0.38 -7.61 2.84
C LEU A 165 -1.09 -7.64 2.41
N LEU A 166 -1.75 -8.75 2.68
CA LEU A 166 -3.21 -8.84 2.64
C LEU A 166 -3.77 -8.76 4.05
N ASP A 167 -4.90 -8.06 4.19
CA ASP A 167 -5.57 -7.81 5.46
C ASP A 167 -5.83 -9.08 6.27
N GLU A 168 -6.57 -10.04 5.71
CA GLU A 168 -6.91 -11.29 6.40
C GLU A 168 -5.67 -12.15 6.69
N ASP A 169 -4.71 -12.22 5.78
CA ASP A 169 -3.50 -13.03 5.96
C ASP A 169 -2.67 -12.47 7.11
N PHE A 170 -2.51 -11.15 7.17
CA PHE A 170 -1.78 -10.51 8.25
C PHE A 170 -2.51 -10.65 9.59
N LEU A 171 -3.82 -10.50 9.63
CA LEU A 171 -4.62 -10.74 10.84
C LEU A 171 -4.48 -12.18 11.32
N ARG A 172 -4.46 -13.18 10.42
CA ARG A 172 -4.20 -14.59 10.78
C ARG A 172 -2.82 -14.77 11.41
N MET A 173 -1.79 -14.15 10.86
CA MET A 173 -0.44 -14.15 11.45
C MET A 173 -0.45 -13.52 12.86
N LYS A 174 -1.33 -12.57 13.14
CA LYS A 174 -1.52 -11.94 14.45
C LYS A 174 -2.49 -12.70 15.36
N GLY A 175 -2.89 -13.92 15.00
CA GLY A 175 -3.69 -14.81 15.85
C GLY A 175 -5.21 -14.66 15.71
N VAL A 176 -5.69 -13.85 14.75
CA VAL A 176 -7.13 -13.76 14.49
C VAL A 176 -7.59 -15.04 13.77
N SER A 177 -8.47 -15.80 14.38
CA SER A 177 -9.03 -17.05 13.81
C SER A 177 -10.47 -16.89 13.35
N ASP A 178 -11.24 -16.02 14.01
CA ASP A 178 -12.63 -15.75 13.65
C ASP A 178 -12.75 -14.57 12.69
N PHE A 179 -13.21 -14.87 11.47
CA PHE A 179 -13.49 -13.89 10.43
C PHE A 179 -14.99 -13.73 10.14
N GLU A 180 -15.87 -14.49 10.81
CA GLU A 180 -17.32 -14.37 10.60
C GLU A 180 -17.83 -13.00 11.04
N LYS A 181 -17.27 -12.44 12.09
CA LYS A 181 -17.57 -11.07 12.58
C LYS A 181 -17.33 -9.97 11.54
N TYR A 182 -16.56 -10.25 10.50
CA TYR A 182 -16.29 -9.32 9.41
C TYR A 182 -17.18 -9.53 8.20
N ASN A 183 -18.05 -10.53 8.18
CA ASN A 183 -18.97 -10.75 7.08
C ASN A 183 -19.99 -9.61 7.00
N LEU A 184 -20.22 -9.10 5.77
CA LEU A 184 -21.26 -8.10 5.58
C LEU A 184 -22.67 -8.73 5.77
N VAL A 185 -22.81 -10.00 5.39
CA VAL A 185 -24.04 -10.80 5.56
C VAL A 185 -23.71 -11.92 6.54
N GLU A 186 -24.43 -11.99 7.64
CA GLU A 186 -24.28 -13.03 8.67
C GLU A 186 -24.41 -14.44 8.07
N GLY A 187 -23.58 -15.39 8.52
CA GLY A 187 -23.55 -16.78 8.04
C GLY A 187 -23.04 -16.96 6.61
N SER A 188 -22.68 -15.88 5.90
CA SER A 188 -22.10 -15.98 4.57
C SER A 188 -20.65 -16.48 4.62
N ARG A 189 -20.13 -16.91 3.45
CA ARG A 189 -18.74 -17.35 3.28
C ARG A 189 -18.10 -16.57 2.13
N PRO A 190 -17.70 -15.32 2.36
CA PRO A 190 -17.09 -14.49 1.32
C PRO A 190 -15.88 -15.14 0.69
N ARG A 191 -15.83 -15.13 -0.64
CA ARG A 191 -14.76 -15.78 -1.39
C ARG A 191 -13.52 -14.90 -1.45
N ARG A 192 -12.36 -15.52 -1.24
CA ARG A 192 -11.07 -14.87 -1.44
C ARG A 192 -10.90 -14.48 -2.91
N ILE A 193 -10.52 -13.23 -3.16
CA ILE A 193 -10.25 -12.69 -4.50
C ILE A 193 -8.76 -12.67 -4.84
N MET A 194 -7.89 -12.73 -3.83
CA MET A 194 -6.44 -12.71 -4.01
C MET A 194 -5.83 -14.11 -3.94
N PRO A 195 -4.73 -14.39 -4.66
CA PRO A 195 -4.04 -15.66 -4.54
C PRO A 195 -3.48 -15.88 -3.13
N ALA A 196 -3.28 -17.14 -2.74
CA ALA A 196 -2.67 -17.50 -1.46
C ALA A 196 -1.14 -17.37 -1.48
N VAL A 197 -0.53 -17.45 -2.67
CA VAL A 197 0.92 -17.40 -2.86
C VAL A 197 1.24 -16.33 -3.90
N PHE A 198 2.26 -15.51 -3.60
CA PHE A 198 2.77 -14.45 -4.48
C PHE A 198 4.20 -14.75 -4.91
N PRO A 199 4.67 -14.15 -6.04
CA PRO A 199 6.08 -14.22 -6.42
C PRO A 199 6.98 -13.65 -5.31
N ASP A 200 8.12 -14.29 -5.08
CA ASP A 200 9.18 -13.68 -4.27
C ASP A 200 9.92 -12.63 -5.11
N LEU A 201 9.84 -11.38 -4.68
CA LEU A 201 10.48 -10.24 -5.35
C LEU A 201 11.82 -9.87 -4.71
N ARG A 202 12.27 -10.63 -3.73
CA ARG A 202 13.55 -10.39 -3.08
C ARG A 202 14.70 -10.91 -3.95
N VAL A 203 15.56 -10.01 -4.32
CA VAL A 203 16.81 -10.33 -5.02
C VAL A 203 17.96 -9.93 -4.09
N LYS A 204 18.87 -10.87 -3.85
CA LYS A 204 20.10 -10.55 -3.13
C LYS A 204 20.97 -9.66 -4.01
N GLU A 205 21.57 -8.65 -3.42
CA GLU A 205 22.61 -7.88 -4.09
C GLU A 205 23.81 -8.80 -4.38
N GLN A 206 24.32 -8.74 -5.61
CA GLN A 206 25.39 -9.58 -6.08
C GLN A 206 26.55 -8.71 -6.58
N ASP A 207 27.78 -9.21 -6.40
CA ASP A 207 28.97 -8.50 -6.85
C ASP A 207 29.16 -8.55 -8.37
N ASP A 208 28.42 -9.42 -9.06
CA ASP A 208 28.43 -9.59 -10.52
C ASP A 208 27.63 -8.51 -11.28
N GLU A 209 26.90 -7.65 -10.61
CA GLU A 209 26.20 -6.50 -11.24
C GLU A 209 27.15 -5.36 -11.68
N GLY A 210 28.47 -5.58 -11.55
CA GLY A 210 29.50 -4.61 -11.89
C GLY A 210 29.67 -3.49 -10.85
N ARG A 211 30.36 -2.42 -11.26
CA ARG A 211 30.60 -1.28 -10.35
C ARG A 211 29.30 -0.55 -10.07
N ARG A 212 28.85 -0.65 -8.84
CA ARG A 212 27.62 0.04 -8.39
C ARG A 212 27.82 1.54 -8.44
N VAL A 213 26.89 2.19 -9.11
CA VAL A 213 26.75 3.64 -9.07
C VAL A 213 25.63 3.96 -8.06
N ASP A 214 26.01 4.58 -6.95
CA ASP A 214 25.01 5.10 -6.01
C ASP A 214 24.34 6.32 -6.63
N SER A 215 23.17 6.09 -7.23
CA SER A 215 22.40 7.14 -7.90
C SER A 215 21.97 8.27 -6.97
N THR A 216 21.94 8.03 -5.65
CA THR A 216 21.61 9.07 -4.66
C THR A 216 22.75 10.08 -4.48
N LYS A 217 23.98 9.69 -4.84
CA LYS A 217 25.19 10.53 -4.82
C LYS A 217 25.49 11.21 -6.15
N LEU A 218 24.85 10.77 -7.22
CA LEU A 218 24.87 11.49 -8.49
C LEU A 218 24.00 12.72 -8.28
N GLY A 219 24.59 13.89 -8.14
CA GLY A 219 23.85 15.15 -8.10
C GLY A 219 22.83 15.18 -9.25
N ALA A 220 21.72 15.89 -9.05
CA ALA A 220 20.64 15.98 -10.00
C ALA A 220 21.20 16.10 -11.42
N SER A 221 21.00 15.07 -12.23
CA SER A 221 21.38 15.09 -13.63
C SER A 221 20.67 16.27 -14.25
N ARG A 222 21.42 17.14 -14.88
CA ARG A 222 20.88 18.27 -15.62
C ARG A 222 20.04 17.68 -16.77
N LEU A 223 18.72 17.63 -16.60
CA LEU A 223 17.76 17.57 -17.67
C LEU A 223 17.57 18.97 -18.26
#